data_0ffa8340ea51ef8eb3fa94dbbc1fba8e
#
_entry.id   0ffa8340ea51ef8eb3fa94dbbc1fba8e
#
_cell.length_a   1.000
_cell.length_b   1.000
_cell.length_c   1.000
_cell.angle_alpha   90.00
_cell.angle_beta   90.00
_cell.angle_gamma   90.00
#
_symmetry.space_group_name_H-M   'P 1'
#
loop_
_entity.id
_entity.type
_entity.pdbx_description
1 polymer ?
#
loop_
_entity_poly.entity_id
_entity_poly.type
_entity_poly.pdbx_seq_one_letter_code
_entity_poly.pdbx_strand_id
1 'polypeptide(L)'
;RNIPFNKHYKIYYAPQFYKWVNTVVENKFSSLQNDHPRLILPFYDADGRMFAFQGRALGLENPKYITIKVNDEKEKIYGLDDVDWSKTVYVVEGPIDSLFLDNCIATAQSDLRVKGDKVVLIPDNEPRNEQVIKQVSRYIDENYDVVIWPSDIKEKDINEMVSSGK
;
A
#
# COMPACT_ATOMS: atom_id res chain seq x y z
N ARG A 1 10.03 10.20 6.05
CA ARG A 1 8.65 10.01 5.62
C ARG A 1 7.61 10.36 6.69
N ASN A 2 8.05 10.77 7.86
CA ASN A 2 7.17 11.21 8.96
C ASN A 2 6.09 10.17 9.38
N ILE A 3 6.34 8.88 9.17
CA ILE A 3 5.41 7.82 9.57
C ILE A 3 5.14 7.91 11.07
N PRO A 4 3.86 7.88 11.51
CA PRO A 4 3.52 7.97 12.93
C PRO A 4 4.23 6.89 13.76
N PHE A 5 4.76 7.28 14.92
CA PHE A 5 5.57 6.39 15.76
C PHE A 5 4.81 5.11 16.16
N ASN A 6 3.52 5.24 16.44
CA ASN A 6 2.64 4.12 16.76
C ASN A 6 2.38 3.13 15.60
N LYS A 7 2.87 3.45 14.40
CA LYS A 7 2.80 2.57 13.21
C LYS A 7 4.15 1.91 12.86
N HIS A 8 5.24 2.24 13.56
CA HIS A 8 6.57 1.70 13.27
C HIS A 8 6.66 0.18 13.43
N TYR A 9 5.84 -0.43 14.29
CA TYR A 9 5.79 -1.89 14.49
C TYR A 9 5.32 -2.66 13.24
N LYS A 10 4.72 -1.97 12.26
CA LYS A 10 4.30 -2.54 10.97
C LYS A 10 5.39 -2.53 9.90
N ILE A 11 6.58 -2.04 10.22
CA ILE A 11 7.67 -1.87 9.27
C ILE A 11 8.90 -2.61 9.76
N TYR A 12 9.46 -3.46 8.88
CA TYR A 12 10.68 -4.21 9.14
C TYR A 12 11.78 -3.78 8.15
N TYR A 13 12.99 -4.26 8.38
CA TYR A 13 14.14 -3.96 7.53
C TYR A 13 14.87 -5.24 7.15
N ALA A 14 15.11 -5.43 5.86
CA ALA A 14 15.92 -6.50 5.33
C ALA A 14 17.19 -5.88 4.70
N PRO A 15 18.38 -6.09 5.27
CA PRO A 15 19.63 -5.56 4.71
C PRO A 15 20.03 -6.22 3.38
N GLN A 16 19.60 -7.46 3.17
CA GLN A 16 19.73 -8.25 1.94
C GLN A 16 18.35 -8.81 1.59
N PHE A 17 17.60 -8.06 0.77
CA PHE A 17 16.19 -8.36 0.51
C PHE A 17 15.99 -9.70 -0.20
N TYR A 18 16.73 -9.97 -1.28
CA TYR A 18 16.56 -11.22 -2.05
C TYR A 18 16.91 -12.44 -1.21
N LYS A 19 18.00 -12.35 -0.43
CA LYS A 19 18.40 -13.41 0.48
C LYS A 19 17.35 -13.68 1.53
N TRP A 20 16.80 -12.61 2.13
CA TRP A 20 15.73 -12.72 3.11
C TRP A 20 14.48 -13.33 2.49
N VAL A 21 14.06 -12.87 1.30
CA VAL A 21 12.89 -13.41 0.60
C VAL A 21 13.02 -14.91 0.38
N ASN A 22 14.19 -15.41 -0.02
CA ASN A 22 14.42 -16.83 -0.24
C ASN A 22 14.34 -17.66 1.05
N THR A 23 14.35 -17.05 2.24
CA THR A 23 14.06 -17.77 3.51
C THR A 23 12.55 -17.89 3.76
N VAL A 24 11.73 -17.05 3.13
CA VAL A 24 10.27 -17.03 3.28
C VAL A 24 9.57 -17.79 2.15
N VAL A 25 10.06 -17.56 0.93
CA VAL A 25 9.57 -18.21 -0.30
C VAL A 25 10.76 -18.83 -1.02
N GLU A 26 10.86 -20.15 -0.93
CA GLU A 26 12.01 -20.91 -1.44
C GLU A 26 12.29 -20.59 -2.93
N ASN A 27 13.56 -20.34 -3.23
CA ASN A 27 14.08 -20.10 -4.59
C ASN A 27 13.35 -18.99 -5.38
N LYS A 28 12.76 -18.01 -4.70
CA LYS A 28 12.05 -16.89 -5.35
C LYS A 28 13.00 -16.05 -6.23
N PHE A 29 14.21 -15.80 -5.74
CA PHE A 29 15.26 -15.14 -6.50
C PHE A 29 16.40 -16.14 -6.78
N SER A 30 16.62 -16.45 -8.06
CA SER A 30 17.68 -17.35 -8.51
C SER A 30 19.09 -16.71 -8.44
N SER A 31 19.16 -15.37 -8.45
CA SER A 31 20.40 -14.60 -8.32
C SER A 31 20.30 -13.61 -7.16
N LEU A 32 21.36 -13.52 -6.38
CA LEU A 32 21.52 -12.50 -5.32
C LEU A 32 22.37 -11.32 -5.78
N GLN A 33 22.67 -11.22 -7.08
CA GLN A 33 23.36 -10.05 -7.62
C GLN A 33 22.47 -8.80 -7.46
N ASN A 34 23.09 -7.69 -7.07
CA ASN A 34 22.40 -6.43 -6.81
C ASN A 34 21.31 -6.54 -5.74
N ASP A 35 21.50 -7.42 -4.76
CA ASP A 35 20.62 -7.47 -3.60
C ASP A 35 20.80 -6.20 -2.76
N HIS A 36 19.72 -5.46 -2.56
CA HIS A 36 19.72 -4.17 -1.88
C HIS A 36 18.87 -4.21 -0.61
N PRO A 37 19.18 -3.34 0.36
CA PRO A 37 18.35 -3.21 1.55
C PRO A 37 16.96 -2.66 1.19
N ARG A 38 15.92 -3.20 1.83
CA ARG A 38 14.55 -2.73 1.68
C ARG A 38 13.82 -2.67 3.00
N LEU A 39 12.88 -1.75 3.11
CA LEU A 39 11.84 -1.81 4.13
C LEU A 39 10.84 -2.89 3.73
N ILE A 40 10.38 -3.65 4.72
CA ILE A 40 9.38 -4.71 4.54
C ILE A 40 8.08 -4.27 5.20
N LEU A 41 7.01 -4.32 4.43
CA LEU A 41 5.64 -4.12 4.90
C LEU A 41 4.91 -5.46 4.72
N PRO A 42 4.72 -6.25 5.79
CA PRO A 42 4.02 -7.52 5.72
C PRO A 42 2.51 -7.32 5.62
N PHE A 43 1.84 -8.15 4.85
CA PHE A 43 0.39 -8.19 4.71
C PHE A 43 -0.14 -9.37 5.51
N TYR A 44 -0.91 -9.07 6.53
CA TYR A 44 -1.53 -10.05 7.40
C TYR A 44 -3.02 -10.15 7.10
N ASP A 45 -3.56 -11.36 7.24
CA ASP A 45 -5.01 -11.57 7.23
C ASP A 45 -5.61 -11.30 8.62
N ALA A 46 -6.95 -11.40 8.72
CA ALA A 46 -7.67 -11.18 9.97
C ALA A 46 -7.26 -12.13 11.11
N ASP A 47 -6.63 -13.27 10.79
CA ASP A 47 -6.09 -14.22 11.77
C ASP A 47 -4.63 -13.91 12.15
N GLY A 48 -4.06 -12.82 11.63
CA GLY A 48 -2.67 -12.40 11.86
C GLY A 48 -1.63 -13.27 11.12
N ARG A 49 -2.03 -14.02 10.08
CA ARG A 49 -1.12 -14.82 9.27
C ARG A 49 -0.62 -14.00 8.09
N MET A 50 0.70 -13.93 7.92
CA MET A 50 1.30 -13.25 6.78
C MET A 50 1.04 -14.04 5.48
N PHE A 51 0.39 -13.39 4.50
CA PHE A 51 0.11 -13.99 3.20
C PHE A 51 0.85 -13.30 2.04
N ALA A 52 1.37 -12.10 2.28
CA ALA A 52 2.21 -11.37 1.33
C ALA A 52 3.10 -10.37 2.08
N PHE A 53 4.04 -9.78 1.38
CA PHE A 53 4.81 -8.63 1.87
C PHE A 53 5.28 -7.77 0.70
N GLN A 54 5.50 -6.49 0.98
CA GLN A 54 6.06 -5.56 0.02
C GLN A 54 7.44 -5.08 0.49
N GLY A 55 8.44 -5.23 -0.38
CA GLY A 55 9.78 -4.69 -0.20
C GLY A 55 9.89 -3.33 -0.87
N ARG A 56 10.09 -2.25 -0.09
CA ARG A 56 10.32 -0.91 -0.62
C ARG A 56 11.78 -0.55 -0.63
N ALA A 57 12.29 -0.13 -1.78
CA ALA A 57 13.65 0.40 -1.93
C ALA A 57 13.87 1.65 -1.08
N LEU A 58 15.07 1.77 -0.51
CA LEU A 58 15.48 2.93 0.30
C LEU A 58 16.14 4.02 -0.56
N GLY A 59 16.69 3.66 -1.70
CA GLY A 59 17.39 4.54 -2.64
C GLY A 59 16.67 4.60 -4.01
N LEU A 60 17.50 4.58 -5.06
CA LEU A 60 17.06 4.70 -6.46
C LEU A 60 16.89 3.34 -7.15
N GLU A 61 16.90 2.25 -6.39
CA GLU A 61 16.79 0.90 -6.89
C GLU A 61 15.45 0.71 -7.63
N ASN A 62 15.54 0.02 -8.78
CA ASN A 62 14.38 -0.31 -9.59
C ASN A 62 14.18 -1.84 -9.62
N PRO A 63 12.96 -2.34 -9.40
CA PRO A 63 11.74 -1.59 -9.09
C PRO A 63 11.73 -1.02 -7.67
N LYS A 64 11.09 0.13 -7.51
CA LYS A 64 10.92 0.83 -6.22
C LYS A 64 10.15 -0.02 -5.20
N TYR A 65 9.19 -0.81 -5.67
CA TYR A 65 8.38 -1.74 -4.88
C TYR A 65 8.45 -3.14 -5.48
N ILE A 66 8.60 -4.14 -4.61
CA ILE A 66 8.51 -5.56 -4.97
C ILE A 66 7.50 -6.20 -4.02
N THR A 67 6.36 -6.65 -4.54
CA THR A 67 5.36 -7.36 -3.74
C THR A 67 5.45 -8.86 -4.01
N ILE A 68 5.61 -9.64 -2.95
CA ILE A 68 5.72 -11.10 -2.97
C ILE A 68 4.53 -11.69 -2.24
N LYS A 69 3.80 -12.59 -2.89
CA LYS A 69 2.79 -13.42 -2.25
C LYS A 69 3.43 -14.67 -1.65
N VAL A 70 3.04 -14.99 -0.44
CA VAL A 70 3.32 -16.27 0.24
C VAL A 70 2.14 -17.23 0.02
N ASN A 71 0.93 -16.69 -0.10
CA ASN A 71 -0.28 -17.39 -0.50
C ASN A 71 -0.90 -16.71 -1.71
N ASP A 72 -0.96 -17.38 -2.85
CA ASP A 72 -1.45 -16.83 -4.12
C ASP A 72 -2.97 -16.67 -4.19
N GLU A 73 -3.73 -17.36 -3.34
CA GLU A 73 -5.19 -17.31 -3.33
C GLU A 73 -5.75 -15.99 -2.76
N LYS A 74 -4.94 -15.26 -1.96
CA LYS A 74 -5.38 -14.01 -1.31
C LYS A 74 -5.12 -12.79 -2.19
N GLU A 75 -6.04 -11.82 -2.14
CA GLU A 75 -5.86 -10.50 -2.73
C GLU A 75 -4.77 -9.73 -1.98
N LYS A 76 -4.02 -8.89 -2.70
CA LYS A 76 -2.93 -8.09 -2.12
C LYS A 76 -3.46 -6.86 -1.38
N ILE A 77 -4.15 -7.05 -0.29
CA ILE A 77 -4.66 -5.97 0.55
C ILE A 77 -3.85 -5.91 1.85
N TYR A 78 -3.22 -4.76 2.11
CA TYR A 78 -2.47 -4.45 3.32
C TYR A 78 -3.40 -3.89 4.40
N GLY A 79 -3.21 -4.27 5.66
CA GLY A 79 -3.94 -3.73 6.80
C GLY A 79 -5.22 -4.48 7.18
N LEU A 80 -5.44 -5.69 6.63
CA LEU A 80 -6.62 -6.51 6.95
C LEU A 80 -6.65 -7.00 8.42
N ASP A 81 -5.49 -7.06 9.07
CA ASP A 81 -5.32 -7.44 10.47
C ASP A 81 -5.80 -6.39 11.48
N ASP A 82 -5.99 -5.15 11.03
CA ASP A 82 -6.22 -3.98 11.90
C ASP A 82 -7.48 -3.18 11.49
N VAL A 83 -8.15 -3.58 10.41
CA VAL A 83 -9.32 -2.88 9.89
C VAL A 83 -10.59 -3.25 10.65
N ASP A 84 -11.36 -2.23 11.05
CA ASP A 84 -12.69 -2.35 11.65
C ASP A 84 -13.77 -2.08 10.58
N TRP A 85 -14.34 -3.14 10.01
CA TRP A 85 -15.37 -3.06 8.98
C TRP A 85 -16.72 -2.50 9.44
N SER A 86 -16.92 -2.33 10.75
CA SER A 86 -18.12 -1.66 11.28
C SER A 86 -18.08 -0.14 11.11
N LYS A 87 -16.89 0.41 10.86
CA LYS A 87 -16.61 1.83 10.65
C LYS A 87 -16.35 2.12 9.17
N THR A 88 -16.23 3.40 8.83
CA THR A 88 -15.74 3.82 7.53
C THR A 88 -14.32 3.31 7.31
N VAL A 89 -14.10 2.60 6.20
CA VAL A 89 -12.80 2.08 5.78
C VAL A 89 -12.29 2.94 4.65
N TYR A 90 -11.11 3.51 4.84
CA TYR A 90 -10.41 4.25 3.79
C TYR A 90 -9.53 3.30 2.99
N VAL A 91 -9.47 3.50 1.68
CA VAL A 91 -8.69 2.65 0.77
C VAL A 91 -7.75 3.51 -0.06
N VAL A 92 -6.46 3.20 0.01
CA VAL A 92 -5.39 3.87 -0.74
C VAL A 92 -4.62 2.88 -1.61
N GLU A 93 -3.77 3.38 -2.51
CA GLU A 93 -2.89 2.51 -3.32
C GLU A 93 -1.73 1.95 -2.48
N GLY A 94 -1.02 2.82 -1.79
CA GLY A 94 0.26 2.50 -1.15
C GLY A 94 0.13 2.05 0.31
N PRO A 95 0.74 0.91 0.71
CA PRO A 95 0.80 0.52 2.12
C PRO A 95 1.38 1.60 3.04
N ILE A 96 2.32 2.42 2.56
CA ILE A 96 2.88 3.51 3.37
C ILE A 96 1.84 4.61 3.59
N ASP A 97 1.04 4.94 2.58
CA ASP A 97 0.01 5.98 2.67
C ASP A 97 -1.08 5.60 3.68
N SER A 98 -1.44 4.31 3.76
CA SER A 98 -2.40 3.82 4.75
C SER A 98 -1.96 4.00 6.21
N LEU A 99 -0.66 4.13 6.47
CA LEU A 99 -0.13 4.30 7.83
C LEU A 99 -0.44 5.69 8.43
N PHE A 100 -0.83 6.66 7.60
CA PHE A 100 -1.16 8.02 8.03
C PHE A 100 -2.65 8.21 8.35
N LEU A 101 -3.48 7.24 8.02
CA LEU A 101 -4.92 7.28 8.23
C LEU A 101 -5.35 6.23 9.25
N ASP A 102 -6.40 6.55 10.01
CA ASP A 102 -7.06 5.58 10.86
C ASP A 102 -8.00 4.71 10.03
N ASN A 103 -8.14 3.44 10.41
CA ASN A 103 -9.00 2.46 9.75
C ASN A 103 -8.82 2.41 8.22
N CYS A 104 -7.58 2.31 7.78
CA CYS A 104 -7.19 2.38 6.38
C CYS A 104 -6.49 1.11 5.92
N ILE A 105 -6.85 0.66 4.72
CA ILE A 105 -6.20 -0.44 4.01
C ILE A 105 -5.57 0.05 2.71
N ALA A 106 -4.65 -0.74 2.15
CA ALA A 106 -4.05 -0.44 0.85
C ALA A 106 -4.10 -1.64 -0.08
N THR A 107 -4.46 -1.39 -1.35
CA THR A 107 -4.57 -2.46 -2.34
C THR A 107 -3.23 -2.89 -2.94
N ALA A 108 -2.17 -2.10 -2.73
CA ALA A 108 -0.85 -2.29 -3.36
C ALA A 108 -0.92 -2.42 -4.90
N GLN A 109 -1.93 -1.83 -5.50
CA GLN A 109 -2.21 -1.75 -6.93
C GLN A 109 -3.10 -0.54 -7.24
N SER A 110 -3.23 -0.18 -8.52
CA SER A 110 -3.98 1.01 -8.93
C SER A 110 -5.50 0.88 -8.79
N ASP A 111 -6.04 -0.34 -8.76
CA ASP A 111 -7.48 -0.56 -8.51
C ASP A 111 -7.76 -0.57 -7.01
N LEU A 112 -8.56 0.41 -6.56
CA LEU A 112 -8.89 0.60 -5.13
C LEU A 112 -10.16 -0.14 -4.70
N ARG A 113 -10.86 -0.82 -5.60
CA ARG A 113 -12.15 -1.44 -5.27
C ARG A 113 -11.98 -2.59 -4.29
N VAL A 114 -12.69 -2.50 -3.19
CA VAL A 114 -12.82 -3.54 -2.17
C VAL A 114 -14.30 -3.68 -1.78
N LYS A 115 -14.67 -4.85 -1.28
CA LYS A 115 -16.04 -5.09 -0.79
C LYS A 115 -16.18 -4.57 0.63
N GLY A 116 -17.24 -3.81 0.89
CA GLY A 116 -17.57 -3.28 2.22
C GLY A 116 -18.73 -2.29 2.14
N ASP A 117 -19.47 -2.12 3.24
CA ASP A 117 -20.67 -1.27 3.26
C ASP A 117 -20.34 0.22 3.38
N LYS A 118 -19.19 0.54 3.98
CA LYS A 118 -18.76 1.93 4.25
C LYS A 118 -17.32 2.12 3.81
N VAL A 119 -17.12 2.13 2.50
CA VAL A 119 -15.78 2.24 1.90
C VAL A 119 -15.63 3.58 1.21
N VAL A 120 -14.53 4.28 1.49
CA VAL A 120 -14.14 5.54 0.84
C VAL A 120 -12.82 5.32 0.11
N LEU A 121 -12.82 5.50 -1.21
CA LEU A 121 -11.63 5.36 -2.05
C LEU A 121 -10.86 6.67 -2.10
N ILE A 122 -9.55 6.59 -1.89
CA ILE A 122 -8.65 7.75 -1.91
C ILE A 122 -7.58 7.51 -2.99
N PRO A 123 -7.86 7.88 -4.25
CA PRO A 123 -6.90 7.77 -5.33
C PRO A 123 -5.75 8.76 -5.16
N ASP A 124 -4.61 8.47 -5.77
CA ASP A 124 -3.50 9.41 -5.89
C ASP A 124 -3.98 10.71 -6.56
N ASN A 125 -3.42 11.85 -6.14
CA ASN A 125 -3.75 13.16 -6.69
C ASN A 125 -3.01 13.38 -8.02
N GLU A 126 -3.49 12.74 -9.06
CA GLU A 126 -2.97 12.85 -10.42
C GLU A 126 -4.04 13.38 -11.40
N PRO A 127 -4.50 14.64 -11.27
CA PRO A 127 -5.64 15.17 -12.02
C PRO A 127 -5.40 15.32 -13.54
N ARG A 128 -4.18 15.10 -14.02
CA ARG A 128 -3.81 15.10 -15.44
C ARG A 128 -3.53 13.70 -16.00
N ASN A 129 -3.58 12.67 -15.15
CA ASN A 129 -3.37 11.29 -15.56
C ASN A 129 -4.71 10.70 -16.03
N GLU A 130 -4.83 10.48 -17.34
CA GLU A 130 -6.07 9.95 -17.93
C GLU A 130 -6.50 8.61 -17.34
N GLN A 131 -5.57 7.77 -16.91
CA GLN A 131 -5.90 6.48 -16.29
C GLN A 131 -6.55 6.69 -14.93
N VAL A 132 -6.00 7.59 -14.10
CA VAL A 132 -6.58 7.93 -12.79
C VAL A 132 -7.95 8.56 -12.97
N ILE A 133 -8.13 9.49 -13.92
CA ILE A 133 -9.43 10.10 -14.21
C ILE A 133 -10.46 9.03 -14.60
N LYS A 134 -10.11 8.11 -15.49
CA LYS A 134 -11.00 7.00 -15.90
C LYS A 134 -11.35 6.08 -14.73
N GLN A 135 -10.38 5.79 -13.86
CA GLN A 135 -10.64 4.99 -12.65
C GLN A 135 -11.59 5.70 -11.69
N VAL A 136 -11.35 6.98 -11.40
CA VAL A 136 -12.23 7.78 -10.53
C VAL A 136 -13.65 7.83 -11.08
N SER A 137 -13.82 8.10 -12.39
CA SER A 137 -15.14 8.09 -13.04
C SER A 137 -15.82 6.73 -12.86
N ARG A 138 -15.11 5.65 -13.08
CA ARG A 138 -15.63 4.29 -12.89
C ARG A 138 -16.04 4.00 -11.45
N TYR A 139 -15.26 4.42 -10.46
CA TYR A 139 -15.60 4.24 -9.05
C TYR A 139 -16.91 4.97 -8.70
N ILE A 140 -17.10 6.20 -9.22
CA ILE A 140 -18.32 6.97 -9.03
C ILE A 140 -19.52 6.28 -9.72
N ASP A 141 -19.35 5.78 -10.95
CA ASP A 141 -20.38 5.05 -11.69
C ASP A 141 -20.79 3.74 -10.98
N GLU A 142 -19.86 3.13 -10.26
CA GLU A 142 -20.08 1.93 -9.44
C GLU A 142 -20.59 2.25 -8.01
N ASN A 143 -20.92 3.54 -7.73
CA ASN A 143 -21.44 4.04 -6.45
C ASN A 143 -20.49 3.92 -5.25
N TYR A 144 -19.18 4.01 -5.47
CA TYR A 144 -18.23 4.19 -4.38
C TYR A 144 -18.17 5.67 -3.95
N ASP A 145 -17.97 5.90 -2.66
CA ASP A 145 -17.53 7.19 -2.16
C ASP A 145 -16.05 7.39 -2.53
N VAL A 146 -15.74 8.52 -3.18
CA VAL A 146 -14.39 8.80 -3.69
C VAL A 146 -13.93 10.17 -3.26
N VAL A 147 -12.72 10.26 -2.72
CA VAL A 147 -12.08 11.56 -2.42
C VAL A 147 -11.66 12.24 -3.71
N ILE A 148 -12.13 13.48 -3.88
CA ILE A 148 -11.68 14.38 -4.93
C ILE A 148 -10.81 15.45 -4.29
N TRP A 149 -9.54 15.48 -4.68
CA TRP A 149 -8.57 16.39 -4.09
C TRP A 149 -8.84 17.84 -4.50
N PRO A 150 -8.77 18.80 -3.56
CA PRO A 150 -8.83 20.23 -3.86
C PRO A 150 -7.69 20.65 -4.80
N SER A 151 -7.94 21.62 -5.66
CA SER A 151 -7.00 22.07 -6.70
C SER A 151 -5.73 22.75 -6.17
N ASP A 152 -5.74 23.20 -4.92
CA ASP A 152 -4.60 23.79 -4.20
C ASP A 152 -3.64 22.72 -3.62
N ILE A 153 -4.07 21.48 -3.47
CA ILE A 153 -3.20 20.35 -3.12
C ILE A 153 -2.41 19.94 -4.36
N LYS A 154 -1.08 19.96 -4.27
CA LYS A 154 -0.15 19.62 -5.37
C LYS A 154 0.59 18.31 -5.16
N GLU A 155 0.64 17.86 -3.94
CA GLU A 155 1.25 16.61 -3.52
C GLU A 155 0.50 15.43 -4.15
N LYS A 156 1.26 14.42 -4.59
CA LYS A 156 0.70 13.27 -5.31
C LYS A 156 -0.06 12.31 -4.39
N ASP A 157 0.49 12.01 -3.24
CA ASP A 157 0.00 10.99 -2.32
C ASP A 157 -0.04 11.52 -0.86
N ILE A 158 -0.70 10.77 0.02
CA ILE A 158 -0.85 11.17 1.43
C ILE A 158 0.51 11.33 2.11
N ASN A 159 1.48 10.47 1.80
CA ASN A 159 2.81 10.58 2.40
C ASN A 159 3.51 11.88 1.98
N GLU A 160 3.36 12.32 0.73
CA GLU A 160 3.88 13.62 0.29
C GLU A 160 3.16 14.77 0.98
N MET A 161 1.82 14.71 1.13
CA MET A 161 1.04 15.72 1.84
C MET A 161 1.51 15.89 3.28
N VAL A 162 1.61 14.81 4.04
CA VAL A 162 2.10 14.84 5.42
C VAL A 162 3.55 15.34 5.48
N SER A 163 4.40 14.95 4.52
CA SER A 163 5.80 15.38 4.49
C SER A 163 5.96 16.86 4.19
N SER A 164 5.00 17.48 3.50
CA SER A 164 4.96 18.92 3.19
C SER A 164 4.17 19.74 4.23
N GLY A 165 3.56 19.09 5.23
CA GLY A 165 2.81 19.76 6.30
C GLY A 165 1.37 20.11 5.94
N LYS A 166 0.79 19.34 5.04
CA LYS A 166 -0.63 19.43 4.65
C LYS A 166 -1.51 18.55 5.52
#